data_339bf367104176f555343a5640f15fd6
#
_entry.id   339bf367104176f555343a5640f15fd6
#
_cell.length_a   1.000
_cell.length_b   1.000
_cell.length_c   1.000
_cell.angle_alpha   90.00
_cell.angle_beta   90.00
_cell.angle_gamma   90.00
#
_symmetry.space_group_name_H-M   'P 1'
#
loop_
_entity.id
_entity.type
_entity.pdbx_description
1 polymer ?
#
loop_
_entity_poly.entity_id
_entity_poly.type
_entity_poly.pdbx_seq_one_letter_code
_entity_poly.pdbx_strand_id
1 'polypeptide(L)'
;MRRRHFLIAAFVTVTAAGLWLGPRGHVAAQSLPASISDKDFWAMVVGFSEPGGFFRSDNLISNEMASQHVIPELRKTQNPGAYVGVGPDQNFTYITALRPKMAFIVDIRRQNMLLHLMYKALVELSADRVEFLSRLFSRPRPAAAAAEATLQSLFDAFEAVGADDLLQQKNLREIFDHLERTHGFPLTEEDENSIRFVYTSFYLGGPDIRYSFPRSDFGGAQWFPTYAELMIQTDLTGQNHSYLASEQ
;
A
#
# COMPACT_ATOMS: atom_id res chain seq x y z
N MET A 1 79.72 -0.46 -24.07
CA MET A 1 78.29 -0.78 -24.03
C MET A 1 77.51 0.46 -23.64
N ARG A 2 76.89 1.16 -24.58
CA ARG A 2 76.14 2.39 -24.34
C ARG A 2 74.65 2.06 -24.37
N ARG A 3 73.93 2.21 -23.23
CA ARG A 3 72.47 2.14 -23.13
C ARG A 3 71.89 3.47 -23.63
N ARG A 4 71.12 3.39 -24.70
CA ARG A 4 70.29 4.50 -25.22
C ARG A 4 68.95 4.52 -24.47
N HIS A 5 68.70 5.61 -23.75
CA HIS A 5 67.38 5.90 -23.17
C HIS A 5 66.53 6.55 -24.24
N PHE A 6 65.44 5.89 -24.61
CA PHE A 6 64.37 6.50 -25.42
C PHE A 6 63.39 7.20 -24.46
N LEU A 7 63.35 8.52 -24.54
CA LEU A 7 62.30 9.34 -23.94
C LEU A 7 61.16 9.40 -24.93
N ILE A 8 59.99 8.81 -24.55
CA ILE A 8 58.74 8.96 -25.28
C ILE A 8 58.02 10.15 -24.65
N ALA A 9 57.99 11.26 -25.36
CA ALA A 9 57.15 12.42 -25.01
C ALA A 9 55.71 12.11 -25.47
N ALA A 10 54.83 11.85 -24.54
CA ALA A 10 53.39 11.75 -24.84
C ALA A 10 52.80 13.17 -24.90
N PHE A 11 52.42 13.59 -26.07
CA PHE A 11 51.62 14.81 -26.28
C PHE A 11 50.18 14.51 -25.88
N VAL A 12 49.74 15.03 -24.75
CA VAL A 12 48.33 15.02 -24.36
C VAL A 12 47.65 16.23 -25.02
N THR A 13 46.97 16.00 -26.14
CA THR A 13 46.06 16.98 -26.72
C THR A 13 44.76 17.00 -25.94
N VAL A 14 44.61 18.02 -25.09
CA VAL A 14 43.32 18.32 -24.45
C VAL A 14 42.43 18.96 -25.49
N THR A 15 41.55 18.17 -26.12
CA THR A 15 40.42 18.69 -26.89
C THR A 15 39.38 19.19 -25.91
N ALA A 16 39.31 20.51 -25.74
CA ALA A 16 38.17 21.15 -25.06
C ALA A 16 36.91 20.93 -25.90
N ALA A 17 36.17 19.87 -25.57
CA ALA A 17 34.81 19.72 -26.04
C ALA A 17 33.95 20.81 -25.40
N GLY A 18 33.67 21.87 -26.15
CA GLY A 18 32.76 22.92 -25.74
C GLY A 18 31.41 22.30 -25.36
N LEU A 19 31.09 22.29 -24.06
CA LEU A 19 29.77 22.01 -23.57
C LEU A 19 28.83 23.05 -24.17
N TRP A 20 28.10 22.66 -25.18
CA TRP A 20 26.99 23.43 -25.74
C TRP A 20 25.91 23.53 -24.67
N LEU A 21 25.94 24.60 -23.89
CA LEU A 21 24.83 25.01 -23.02
C LEU A 21 23.73 25.60 -23.93
N GLY A 22 23.06 24.75 -24.70
CA GLY A 22 21.78 25.12 -25.30
C GLY A 22 20.81 25.53 -24.19
N PRO A 23 19.88 26.45 -24.46
CA PRO A 23 18.90 26.83 -23.45
C PRO A 23 18.20 25.57 -22.98
N ARG A 24 18.41 25.20 -21.70
CA ARG A 24 17.61 24.18 -21.04
C ARG A 24 16.20 24.72 -21.01
N GLY A 25 15.40 24.34 -22.01
CA GLY A 25 13.98 24.60 -21.95
C GLY A 25 13.50 24.08 -20.60
N HIS A 26 13.04 24.98 -19.75
CA HIS A 26 12.29 24.59 -18.58
C HIS A 26 11.07 23.83 -19.14
N VAL A 27 11.13 22.49 -19.11
CA VAL A 27 9.92 21.70 -19.26
C VAL A 27 9.06 22.16 -18.08
N ALA A 28 8.09 23.02 -18.35
CA ALA A 28 7.13 23.41 -17.35
C ALA A 28 6.57 22.10 -16.78
N ALA A 29 6.76 21.89 -15.48
CA ALA A 29 6.23 20.70 -14.83
C ALA A 29 4.72 20.72 -15.11
N GLN A 30 4.26 19.80 -15.96
CA GLN A 30 2.84 19.66 -16.24
C GLN A 30 2.18 19.39 -14.88
N SER A 31 1.15 20.17 -14.56
CA SER A 31 0.38 19.92 -13.35
C SER A 31 -0.19 18.51 -13.44
N LEU A 32 -0.08 17.75 -12.35
CA LEU A 32 -0.72 16.44 -12.27
C LEU A 32 -2.24 16.61 -12.52
N PRO A 33 -2.87 15.69 -13.25
CA PRO A 33 -4.30 15.72 -13.47
C PRO A 33 -5.04 15.62 -12.13
N ALA A 34 -6.20 16.25 -12.03
CA ALA A 34 -7.03 16.20 -10.84
C ALA A 34 -7.59 14.78 -10.58
N SER A 35 -7.74 13.99 -11.62
CA SER A 35 -8.16 12.58 -11.57
C SER A 35 -7.52 11.81 -12.72
N ILE A 36 -7.42 10.50 -12.54
CA ILE A 36 -6.95 9.55 -13.55
C ILE A 36 -8.14 8.67 -13.93
N SER A 37 -8.38 8.48 -15.24
CA SER A 37 -9.42 7.55 -15.68
C SER A 37 -9.05 6.11 -15.33
N ASP A 38 -10.06 5.23 -15.15
CA ASP A 38 -9.82 3.80 -14.88
C ASP A 38 -8.96 3.15 -15.97
N LYS A 39 -9.16 3.54 -17.22
CA LYS A 39 -8.36 3.07 -18.35
C LYS A 39 -6.89 3.48 -18.20
N ASP A 40 -6.63 4.74 -17.86
CA ASP A 40 -5.25 5.24 -17.70
C ASP A 40 -4.60 4.68 -16.44
N PHE A 41 -5.37 4.53 -15.36
CA PHE A 41 -4.93 3.85 -14.14
C PHE A 41 -4.48 2.42 -14.46
N TRP A 42 -5.32 1.64 -15.15
CA TRP A 42 -4.96 0.27 -15.52
C TRP A 42 -3.78 0.20 -16.49
N ALA A 43 -3.71 1.12 -17.44
CA ALA A 43 -2.57 1.21 -18.36
C ALA A 43 -1.25 1.49 -17.61
N MET A 44 -1.27 2.32 -16.58
CA MET A 44 -0.09 2.54 -15.71
C MET A 44 0.24 1.30 -14.89
N VAL A 45 -0.74 0.62 -14.30
CA VAL A 45 -0.52 -0.64 -13.57
C VAL A 45 0.18 -1.65 -14.47
N VAL A 46 -0.31 -1.86 -15.69
CA VAL A 46 0.30 -2.80 -16.63
C VAL A 46 1.66 -2.32 -17.14
N GLY A 47 1.78 -1.03 -17.46
CA GLY A 47 3.00 -0.47 -18.04
C GLY A 47 4.18 -0.37 -17.08
N PHE A 48 3.90 -0.28 -15.77
CA PHE A 48 4.92 -0.20 -14.73
C PHE A 48 5.23 -1.54 -14.06
N SER A 49 4.41 -2.57 -14.33
CA SER A 49 4.57 -3.89 -13.74
C SER A 49 5.50 -4.76 -14.58
N GLU A 50 6.42 -5.43 -13.91
CA GLU A 50 7.19 -6.55 -14.44
C GLU A 50 6.47 -7.87 -14.09
N PRO A 51 6.91 -9.02 -14.64
CA PRO A 51 6.42 -10.32 -14.19
C PRO A 51 6.58 -10.46 -12.67
N GLY A 52 5.54 -10.95 -12.00
CA GLY A 52 5.51 -11.04 -10.53
C GLY A 52 6.69 -11.83 -9.97
N GLY A 53 7.36 -11.27 -8.96
CA GLY A 53 8.44 -11.91 -8.24
C GLY A 53 7.94 -12.78 -7.07
N PHE A 54 8.84 -13.57 -6.51
CA PHE A 54 8.58 -14.40 -5.33
C PHE A 54 9.05 -13.70 -4.05
N PHE A 55 8.24 -13.79 -3.01
CA PHE A 55 8.60 -13.43 -1.65
C PHE A 55 8.12 -14.52 -0.67
N ARG A 56 8.83 -14.70 0.44
CA ARG A 56 8.57 -15.82 1.36
C ARG A 56 7.27 -15.71 2.15
N SER A 57 6.79 -14.46 2.36
CA SER A 57 5.66 -14.15 3.19
C SER A 57 4.50 -13.61 2.36
N ASP A 58 3.28 -13.74 2.85
CA ASP A 58 2.08 -13.23 2.18
C ASP A 58 1.99 -11.70 2.23
N ASN A 59 2.61 -11.05 3.23
CA ASN A 59 2.53 -9.60 3.48
C ASN A 59 1.09 -9.08 3.42
N LEU A 60 0.17 -9.74 4.12
CA LEU A 60 -1.24 -9.38 4.12
C LEU A 60 -1.49 -8.03 4.80
N ILE A 61 -0.72 -7.74 5.83
CA ILE A 61 -0.67 -6.47 6.56
C ILE A 61 0.79 -6.10 6.85
N SER A 62 1.03 -4.91 7.37
CA SER A 62 2.36 -4.50 7.84
C SER A 62 2.86 -5.35 9.03
N ASN A 63 4.16 -5.39 9.21
CA ASN A 63 4.82 -5.94 10.40
C ASN A 63 5.56 -4.86 11.21
N GLU A 64 5.35 -3.59 10.92
CA GLU A 64 6.10 -2.46 11.48
C GLU A 64 5.36 -1.84 12.66
N MET A 65 5.72 -2.26 13.89
CA MET A 65 5.12 -1.78 15.13
C MET A 65 5.27 -0.27 15.38
N ALA A 66 6.29 0.37 14.86
CA ALA A 66 6.59 1.77 15.15
C ALA A 66 6.27 2.72 13.99
N SER A 67 5.48 2.27 13.02
CA SER A 67 5.19 3.02 11.79
C SER A 67 4.57 4.40 12.05
N GLN A 68 3.81 4.54 13.15
CA GLN A 68 3.19 5.82 13.48
C GLN A 68 4.15 6.85 14.13
N HIS A 69 5.31 6.42 14.62
CA HIS A 69 6.27 7.33 15.29
C HIS A 69 6.85 8.38 14.34
N VAL A 70 6.91 8.10 13.06
CA VAL A 70 7.46 9.05 12.06
C VAL A 70 6.43 10.07 11.56
N ILE A 71 5.13 9.86 11.85
CA ILE A 71 4.06 10.69 11.31
C ILE A 71 4.17 12.16 11.71
N PRO A 72 4.48 12.52 12.98
CA PRO A 72 4.65 13.93 13.35
C PRO A 72 5.73 14.64 12.53
N GLU A 73 6.80 13.93 12.14
CA GLU A 73 7.86 14.49 11.30
C GLU A 73 7.44 14.56 9.84
N LEU A 74 6.78 13.53 9.31
CA LEU A 74 6.27 13.52 7.94
C LEU A 74 5.28 14.66 7.68
N ARG A 75 4.43 15.00 8.65
CA ARG A 75 3.46 16.12 8.54
C ARG A 75 4.11 17.51 8.40
N LYS A 76 5.39 17.66 8.70
CA LYS A 76 6.13 18.91 8.46
C LYS A 76 6.51 19.10 6.98
N THR A 77 6.38 18.07 6.17
CA THR A 77 6.67 18.13 4.74
C THR A 77 5.71 19.07 4.04
N GLN A 78 6.23 20.15 3.47
CA GLN A 78 5.44 21.12 2.71
C GLN A 78 5.37 20.68 1.23
N ASN A 79 4.18 20.80 0.62
CA ASN A 79 3.94 20.51 -0.78
C ASN A 79 4.42 19.12 -1.22
N PRO A 80 3.93 18.04 -0.61
CA PRO A 80 4.29 16.70 -1.00
C PRO A 80 3.88 16.48 -2.46
N GLY A 81 4.84 16.14 -3.33
CA GLY A 81 4.59 15.90 -4.75
C GLY A 81 3.99 14.52 -4.96
N ALA A 82 4.84 13.53 -5.16
CA ALA A 82 4.48 12.13 -5.26
C ALA A 82 4.99 11.35 -4.05
N TYR A 83 4.16 10.45 -3.54
CA TYR A 83 4.54 9.45 -2.55
C TYR A 83 4.88 8.14 -3.28
N VAL A 84 5.96 7.51 -2.91
CA VAL A 84 6.31 6.16 -3.37
C VAL A 84 6.54 5.30 -2.13
N GLY A 85 5.74 4.27 -1.97
CA GLY A 85 5.82 3.33 -0.85
C GLY A 85 5.91 1.89 -1.31
N VAL A 86 6.22 0.99 -0.37
CA VAL A 86 6.38 -0.45 -0.61
C VAL A 86 5.50 -1.22 0.35
N GLY A 87 4.92 -2.33 -0.11
CA GLY A 87 4.21 -3.28 0.73
C GLY A 87 2.75 -2.90 1.03
N PRO A 88 2.18 -3.39 2.14
CA PRO A 88 0.74 -3.34 2.38
C PRO A 88 0.24 -2.01 2.98
N ASP A 89 -0.69 -2.10 3.89
CA ASP A 89 -1.60 -1.09 4.40
C ASP A 89 -0.97 0.08 5.17
N GLN A 90 0.25 -0.04 5.73
CA GLN A 90 0.92 1.08 6.40
C GLN A 90 1.08 2.30 5.48
N ASN A 91 1.12 2.08 4.16
CA ASN A 91 1.17 3.15 3.17
C ASN A 91 -0.02 4.10 3.29
N PHE A 92 -1.21 3.60 3.63
CA PHE A 92 -2.39 4.45 3.79
C PHE A 92 -2.22 5.44 4.95
N THR A 93 -1.59 5.04 6.04
CA THR A 93 -1.25 5.93 7.16
C THR A 93 -0.30 7.06 6.71
N TYR A 94 0.72 6.74 5.93
CA TYR A 94 1.64 7.75 5.39
C TYR A 94 0.96 8.66 4.36
N ILE A 95 0.13 8.10 3.48
CA ILE A 95 -0.62 8.85 2.47
C ILE A 95 -1.60 9.83 3.13
N THR A 96 -2.35 9.40 4.14
CA THR A 96 -3.28 10.29 4.87
C THR A 96 -2.56 11.39 5.64
N ALA A 97 -1.37 11.11 6.16
CA ALA A 97 -0.54 12.10 6.86
C ALA A 97 0.09 13.13 5.93
N LEU A 98 0.61 12.70 4.79
CA LEU A 98 1.31 13.53 3.80
C LEU A 98 0.37 14.26 2.85
N ARG A 99 -0.77 13.66 2.50
CA ARG A 99 -1.71 14.12 1.47
C ARG A 99 -1.01 14.46 0.14
N PRO A 100 -0.25 13.51 -0.44
CA PRO A 100 0.48 13.73 -1.67
C PRO A 100 -0.49 13.95 -2.84
N LYS A 101 -0.01 14.62 -3.89
CA LYS A 101 -0.80 14.79 -5.13
C LYS A 101 -0.98 13.50 -5.90
N MET A 102 -0.05 12.56 -5.74
CA MET A 102 -0.05 11.24 -6.36
C MET A 102 0.64 10.26 -5.42
N ALA A 103 0.12 9.04 -5.32
CA ALA A 103 0.73 7.97 -4.56
C ALA A 103 0.95 6.74 -5.46
N PHE A 104 2.12 6.15 -5.33
CA PHE A 104 2.48 4.87 -5.95
C PHE A 104 2.87 3.91 -4.85
N ILE A 105 2.19 2.77 -4.78
CA ILE A 105 2.58 1.67 -3.91
C ILE A 105 3.10 0.55 -4.81
N VAL A 106 4.34 0.15 -4.60
CA VAL A 106 5.03 -0.85 -5.41
C VAL A 106 5.39 -2.08 -4.58
N ASP A 107 5.50 -3.22 -5.21
CA ASP A 107 5.97 -4.47 -4.58
C ASP A 107 6.50 -5.39 -5.68
N ILE A 108 7.37 -6.35 -5.30
CA ILE A 108 7.87 -7.37 -6.23
C ILE A 108 6.83 -8.42 -6.57
N ARG A 109 5.71 -8.48 -5.83
CA ARG A 109 4.63 -9.45 -6.02
C ARG A 109 3.39 -8.79 -6.58
N ARG A 110 2.82 -9.42 -7.61
CA ARG A 110 1.51 -9.03 -8.14
C ARG A 110 0.41 -9.10 -7.09
N GLN A 111 0.49 -10.06 -6.15
CA GLN A 111 -0.48 -10.19 -5.05
C GLN A 111 -0.63 -8.92 -4.23
N ASN A 112 0.44 -8.13 -4.00
CA ASN A 112 0.33 -6.88 -3.25
C ASN A 112 -0.50 -5.82 -4.01
N MET A 113 -0.34 -5.75 -5.33
CA MET A 113 -1.19 -4.88 -6.17
C MET A 113 -2.66 -5.31 -6.08
N LEU A 114 -2.93 -6.63 -6.12
CA LEU A 114 -4.29 -7.18 -6.00
C LEU A 114 -4.89 -6.97 -4.60
N LEU A 115 -4.07 -7.04 -3.54
CA LEU A 115 -4.45 -6.62 -2.19
C LEU A 115 -4.91 -5.16 -2.18
N HIS A 116 -4.17 -4.25 -2.82
CA HIS A 116 -4.56 -2.84 -2.90
C HIS A 116 -5.80 -2.60 -3.75
N LEU A 117 -6.04 -3.38 -4.81
CA LEU A 117 -7.30 -3.34 -5.56
C LEU A 117 -8.49 -3.79 -4.70
N MET A 118 -8.31 -4.84 -3.89
CA MET A 118 -9.32 -5.25 -2.90
C MET A 118 -9.63 -4.12 -1.91
N TYR A 119 -8.61 -3.47 -1.36
CA TYR A 119 -8.79 -2.30 -0.47
C TYR A 119 -9.51 -1.15 -1.18
N LYS A 120 -9.14 -0.85 -2.44
CA LYS A 120 -9.84 0.17 -3.25
C LYS A 120 -11.34 -0.12 -3.33
N ALA A 121 -11.71 -1.35 -3.71
CA ALA A 121 -13.10 -1.75 -3.79
C ALA A 121 -13.81 -1.63 -2.44
N LEU A 122 -13.20 -2.11 -1.35
CA LEU A 122 -13.79 -2.05 -0.02
C LEU A 122 -14.00 -0.61 0.47
N VAL A 123 -13.04 0.29 0.24
CA VAL A 123 -13.16 1.71 0.60
C VAL A 123 -14.29 2.37 -0.19
N GLU A 124 -14.36 2.17 -1.49
CA GLU A 124 -15.37 2.78 -2.37
C GLU A 124 -16.79 2.23 -2.14
N LEU A 125 -16.89 0.98 -1.67
CA LEU A 125 -18.18 0.34 -1.31
C LEU A 125 -18.64 0.65 0.11
N SER A 126 -17.87 1.38 0.92
CA SER A 126 -18.14 1.63 2.33
C SER A 126 -18.49 3.10 2.57
N ALA A 127 -19.55 3.35 3.31
CA ALA A 127 -19.98 4.71 3.66
C ALA A 127 -19.16 5.30 4.83
N ASP A 128 -18.62 4.45 5.70
CA ASP A 128 -17.81 4.83 6.85
C ASP A 128 -16.80 3.73 7.23
N ARG A 129 -15.90 4.05 8.17
CA ARG A 129 -14.87 3.09 8.63
C ARG A 129 -15.45 1.86 9.33
N VAL A 130 -16.65 1.94 9.90
CA VAL A 130 -17.31 0.79 10.53
C VAL A 130 -17.80 -0.19 9.45
N GLU A 131 -18.39 0.34 8.38
CA GLU A 131 -18.79 -0.49 7.24
C GLU A 131 -17.55 -1.07 6.54
N PHE A 132 -16.48 -0.29 6.38
CA PHE A 132 -15.22 -0.78 5.83
C PHE A 132 -14.70 -1.98 6.62
N LEU A 133 -14.61 -1.91 7.96
CA LEU A 133 -14.18 -3.04 8.80
C LEU A 133 -15.15 -4.21 8.77
N SER A 134 -16.47 -3.94 8.74
CA SER A 134 -17.49 -4.97 8.57
C SER A 134 -17.28 -5.76 7.28
N ARG A 135 -17.04 -5.08 6.17
CA ARG A 135 -16.74 -5.69 4.88
C ARG A 135 -15.40 -6.41 4.86
N LEU A 136 -14.35 -5.77 5.38
CA LEU A 136 -12.98 -6.32 5.40
C LEU A 136 -12.93 -7.66 6.13
N PHE A 137 -13.57 -7.76 7.31
CA PHE A 137 -13.56 -8.96 8.13
C PHE A 137 -14.77 -9.87 7.91
N SER A 138 -15.71 -9.48 7.05
CA SER A 138 -16.99 -10.20 6.87
C SER A 138 -17.71 -10.48 8.19
N ARG A 139 -17.73 -9.48 9.07
CA ARG A 139 -18.46 -9.50 10.33
C ARG A 139 -19.63 -8.52 10.27
N PRO A 140 -20.84 -8.91 10.68
CA PRO A 140 -21.94 -7.96 10.77
C PRO A 140 -21.54 -6.71 11.56
N ARG A 141 -22.03 -5.55 11.13
CA ARG A 141 -21.75 -4.28 11.84
C ARG A 141 -22.18 -4.40 13.31
N PRO A 142 -21.26 -4.27 14.28
CA PRO A 142 -21.63 -4.39 15.70
C PRO A 142 -22.60 -3.27 16.10
N ALA A 143 -23.64 -3.61 16.89
CA ALA A 143 -24.61 -2.61 17.34
C ALA A 143 -23.99 -1.49 18.20
N ALA A 144 -22.88 -1.79 18.89
CA ALA A 144 -22.14 -0.84 19.71
C ALA A 144 -21.13 0.00 18.91
N ALA A 145 -20.91 -0.30 17.61
CA ALA A 145 -19.91 0.40 16.81
C ALA A 145 -20.51 1.70 16.26
N ALA A 146 -20.10 2.82 16.85
CA ALA A 146 -20.38 4.15 16.34
C ALA A 146 -19.20 4.65 15.45
N ALA A 147 -19.49 5.48 14.48
CA ALA A 147 -18.48 6.04 13.58
C ALA A 147 -17.42 6.88 14.32
N GLU A 148 -17.80 7.51 15.43
CA GLU A 148 -16.95 8.36 16.28
C GLU A 148 -16.26 7.58 17.42
N ALA A 149 -16.50 6.27 17.55
CA ALA A 149 -15.87 5.45 18.58
C ALA A 149 -14.33 5.48 18.47
N THR A 150 -13.64 5.28 19.61
CA THR A 150 -12.20 5.06 19.54
C THR A 150 -11.88 3.78 18.77
N LEU A 151 -10.70 3.69 18.16
CA LEU A 151 -10.32 2.48 17.44
C LEU A 151 -10.27 1.26 18.36
N GLN A 152 -9.82 1.42 19.59
CA GLN A 152 -9.85 0.33 20.58
C GLN A 152 -11.29 -0.19 20.77
N SER A 153 -12.25 0.71 21.08
CA SER A 153 -13.65 0.31 21.28
C SER A 153 -14.26 -0.31 20.03
N LEU A 154 -13.83 0.16 18.85
CA LEU A 154 -14.31 -0.36 17.58
C LEU A 154 -13.80 -1.80 17.35
N PHE A 155 -12.52 -2.07 17.57
CA PHE A 155 -11.97 -3.42 17.46
C PHE A 155 -12.53 -4.36 18.51
N ASP A 156 -12.67 -3.92 19.76
CA ASP A 156 -13.31 -4.72 20.84
C ASP A 156 -14.74 -5.13 20.41
N ALA A 157 -15.49 -4.21 19.78
CA ALA A 157 -16.83 -4.51 19.29
C ALA A 157 -16.83 -5.53 18.15
N PHE A 158 -15.85 -5.45 17.22
CA PHE A 158 -15.73 -6.43 16.14
C PHE A 158 -15.22 -7.79 16.62
N GLU A 159 -14.40 -7.87 17.66
CA GLU A 159 -13.99 -9.13 18.27
C GLU A 159 -15.18 -9.90 18.86
N ALA A 160 -16.14 -9.17 19.44
CA ALA A 160 -17.36 -9.76 20.02
C ALA A 160 -18.34 -10.33 18.99
N VAL A 161 -18.15 -10.04 17.68
CA VAL A 161 -19.03 -10.48 16.59
C VAL A 161 -18.34 -11.55 15.77
N GLY A 162 -19.00 -12.69 15.55
CA GLY A 162 -18.47 -13.76 14.69
C GLY A 162 -18.45 -13.37 13.21
N ALA A 163 -17.55 -13.99 12.46
CA ALA A 163 -17.52 -13.89 11.01
C ALA A 163 -18.77 -14.58 10.41
N ASP A 164 -19.24 -14.08 9.27
CA ASP A 164 -20.47 -14.55 8.59
C ASP A 164 -20.14 -14.98 7.16
N ASP A 165 -20.38 -16.27 6.87
CA ASP A 165 -20.11 -16.89 5.58
C ASP A 165 -20.90 -16.26 4.43
N LEU A 166 -22.17 -15.90 4.68
CA LEU A 166 -23.02 -15.29 3.66
C LEU A 166 -22.58 -13.87 3.35
N LEU A 167 -22.18 -13.14 4.40
CA LEU A 167 -21.61 -11.80 4.23
C LEU A 167 -20.27 -11.87 3.47
N GLN A 168 -19.41 -12.85 3.78
CA GLN A 168 -18.16 -13.07 3.07
C GLN A 168 -18.39 -13.32 1.58
N GLN A 169 -19.32 -14.22 1.24
CA GLN A 169 -19.67 -14.51 -0.16
C GLN A 169 -20.28 -13.30 -0.87
N LYS A 170 -21.13 -12.54 -0.17
CA LYS A 170 -21.72 -11.32 -0.71
C LYS A 170 -20.65 -10.28 -1.01
N ASN A 171 -19.81 -9.96 -0.01
CA ASN A 171 -18.76 -8.95 -0.16
C ASN A 171 -17.78 -9.31 -1.26
N LEU A 172 -17.38 -10.57 -1.37
CA LEU A 172 -16.47 -11.03 -2.41
C LEU A 172 -17.06 -10.83 -3.81
N ARG A 173 -18.36 -11.12 -4.00
CA ARG A 173 -19.05 -10.80 -5.26
C ARG A 173 -19.07 -9.30 -5.54
N GLU A 174 -19.38 -8.48 -4.53
CA GLU A 174 -19.40 -7.02 -4.68
C GLU A 174 -18.03 -6.45 -5.01
N ILE A 175 -16.94 -7.00 -4.45
CA ILE A 175 -15.56 -6.63 -4.80
C ILE A 175 -15.29 -6.89 -6.28
N PHE A 176 -15.59 -8.08 -6.79
CA PHE A 176 -15.37 -8.40 -8.21
C PHE A 176 -16.28 -7.57 -9.12
N ASP A 177 -17.58 -7.47 -8.80
CA ASP A 177 -18.50 -6.64 -9.58
C ASP A 177 -18.01 -5.18 -9.64
N HIS A 178 -17.45 -4.65 -8.55
CA HIS A 178 -16.92 -3.30 -8.51
C HIS A 178 -15.65 -3.14 -9.34
N LEU A 179 -14.69 -4.05 -9.22
CA LEU A 179 -13.44 -4.00 -9.97
C LEU A 179 -13.65 -4.23 -11.47
N GLU A 180 -14.46 -5.21 -11.84
CA GLU A 180 -14.59 -5.64 -13.23
C GLU A 180 -15.69 -4.90 -13.99
N ARG A 181 -16.85 -4.61 -13.36
CA ARG A 181 -17.97 -3.98 -14.05
C ARG A 181 -18.01 -2.47 -13.88
N THR A 182 -17.68 -1.97 -12.67
CA THR A 182 -17.68 -0.52 -12.42
C THR A 182 -16.40 0.12 -12.98
N HIS A 183 -15.24 -0.44 -12.64
CA HIS A 183 -13.94 0.07 -13.12
C HIS A 183 -13.47 -0.53 -14.45
N GLY A 184 -14.02 -1.66 -14.86
CA GLY A 184 -13.64 -2.31 -16.11
C GLY A 184 -12.23 -2.90 -16.10
N PHE A 185 -11.68 -3.26 -14.94
CA PHE A 185 -10.34 -3.85 -14.85
C PHE A 185 -10.37 -5.30 -15.38
N PRO A 186 -9.55 -5.65 -16.36
CA PRO A 186 -9.53 -7.00 -16.94
C PRO A 186 -8.70 -7.93 -16.04
N LEU A 187 -9.31 -8.41 -14.96
CA LEU A 187 -8.68 -9.39 -14.07
C LEU A 187 -8.59 -10.75 -14.76
N THR A 188 -7.48 -11.44 -14.55
CA THR A 188 -7.32 -12.84 -14.97
C THR A 188 -7.87 -13.77 -13.88
N GLU A 189 -8.12 -15.03 -14.21
CA GLU A 189 -8.51 -16.05 -13.23
C GLU A 189 -7.48 -16.17 -12.08
N GLU A 190 -6.18 -16.00 -12.38
CA GLU A 190 -5.11 -15.99 -11.39
C GLU A 190 -5.22 -14.76 -10.47
N ASP A 191 -5.56 -13.60 -11.01
CA ASP A 191 -5.80 -12.38 -10.25
C ASP A 191 -6.99 -12.53 -9.31
N GLU A 192 -8.11 -13.07 -9.81
CA GLU A 192 -9.28 -13.35 -8.99
C GLU A 192 -8.97 -14.34 -7.86
N ASN A 193 -8.25 -15.43 -8.16
CA ASN A 193 -7.83 -16.41 -7.17
C ASN A 193 -6.94 -15.78 -6.09
N SER A 194 -6.06 -14.88 -6.47
CA SER A 194 -5.22 -14.14 -5.53
C SER A 194 -6.03 -13.19 -4.65
N ILE A 195 -6.97 -12.43 -5.21
CA ILE A 195 -7.89 -11.58 -4.44
C ILE A 195 -8.73 -12.43 -3.48
N ARG A 196 -9.24 -13.55 -3.95
CA ARG A 196 -10.01 -14.50 -3.14
C ARG A 196 -9.20 -15.06 -1.96
N PHE A 197 -7.94 -15.41 -2.20
CA PHE A 197 -7.03 -15.86 -1.14
C PHE A 197 -6.82 -14.76 -0.10
N VAL A 198 -6.47 -13.56 -0.52
CA VAL A 198 -6.23 -12.41 0.37
C VAL A 198 -7.49 -12.12 1.20
N TYR A 199 -8.65 -11.99 0.54
CA TYR A 199 -9.90 -11.69 1.21
C TYR A 199 -10.31 -12.79 2.22
N THR A 200 -10.14 -14.07 1.85
CA THR A 200 -10.39 -15.19 2.75
C THR A 200 -9.47 -15.15 3.98
N SER A 201 -8.22 -14.69 3.81
CA SER A 201 -7.30 -14.53 4.93
C SER A 201 -7.80 -13.46 5.93
N PHE A 202 -8.33 -12.33 5.44
CA PHE A 202 -8.96 -11.31 6.29
C PHE A 202 -10.24 -11.80 6.97
N TYR A 203 -11.06 -12.57 6.25
CA TYR A 203 -12.26 -13.20 6.81
C TYR A 203 -11.92 -14.16 7.96
N LEU A 204 -10.92 -15.03 7.77
CA LEU A 204 -10.52 -16.03 8.78
C LEU A 204 -9.78 -15.39 9.96
N GLY A 205 -8.89 -14.45 9.70
CA GLY A 205 -8.09 -13.78 10.72
C GLY A 205 -8.87 -12.69 11.47
N GLY A 206 -9.80 -12.02 10.81
CA GLY A 206 -10.51 -10.87 11.38
C GLY A 206 -9.54 -9.79 11.88
N PRO A 207 -9.85 -9.09 12.98
CA PRO A 207 -8.95 -8.12 13.61
C PRO A 207 -7.58 -8.68 13.99
N ASP A 208 -7.49 -9.99 14.23
CA ASP A 208 -6.27 -10.69 14.62
C ASP A 208 -5.39 -11.14 13.45
N ILE A 209 -5.78 -10.84 12.20
CA ILE A 209 -4.95 -11.17 11.04
C ILE A 209 -3.55 -10.59 11.21
N ARG A 210 -2.55 -11.36 10.77
CA ARG A 210 -1.13 -11.03 10.87
C ARG A 210 -0.49 -10.97 9.49
N TYR A 211 0.75 -10.52 9.46
CA TYR A 211 1.58 -10.37 8.28
C TYR A 211 1.58 -11.58 7.33
N SER A 212 1.60 -12.80 7.86
CA SER A 212 1.43 -14.05 7.12
C SER A 212 0.36 -14.91 7.75
N PHE A 213 -0.44 -15.58 6.94
CA PHE A 213 -1.53 -16.46 7.36
C PHE A 213 -1.38 -17.84 6.68
N PRO A 214 -1.60 -18.94 7.32
CA PRO A 214 -1.15 -19.49 8.60
C PRO A 214 0.23 -20.14 8.52
N ARG A 215 1.15 -19.66 7.69
CA ARG A 215 2.47 -20.28 7.45
C ARG A 215 3.44 -19.97 8.57
N SER A 216 3.60 -20.95 9.48
CA SER A 216 4.64 -20.98 10.50
C SER A 216 6.02 -21.40 9.97
N ASP A 217 6.31 -21.24 8.68
CA ASP A 217 7.57 -21.69 8.08
C ASP A 217 8.78 -20.82 8.46
N PHE A 218 8.55 -19.72 9.17
CA PHE A 218 9.62 -19.03 9.87
C PHE A 218 9.91 -19.76 11.19
N GLY A 219 10.89 -20.66 11.17
CA GLY A 219 11.37 -21.37 12.34
C GLY A 219 11.90 -20.42 13.41
N GLY A 220 11.07 -20.13 14.37
CA GLY A 220 11.27 -19.22 15.48
C GLY A 220 10.03 -18.33 15.61
N ALA A 221 9.43 -18.28 16.80
CA ALA A 221 8.25 -17.50 17.09
C ALA A 221 8.51 -15.99 16.95
N GLN A 222 8.70 -15.53 15.72
CA GLN A 222 8.75 -14.11 15.44
C GLN A 222 7.32 -13.59 15.61
N TRP A 223 7.11 -12.84 16.69
CA TRP A 223 5.83 -12.22 16.98
C TRP A 223 5.59 -11.07 16.01
N PHE A 224 4.58 -11.20 15.17
CA PHE A 224 4.10 -10.13 14.31
C PHE A 224 2.84 -9.52 14.94
N PRO A 225 2.66 -8.19 14.84
CA PRO A 225 1.45 -7.54 15.34
C PRO A 225 0.22 -8.00 14.55
N THR A 226 -0.94 -7.90 15.17
CA THR A 226 -2.23 -8.03 14.51
C THR A 226 -2.60 -6.74 13.78
N TYR A 227 -3.58 -6.82 12.89
CA TYR A 227 -4.15 -5.63 12.25
C TYR A 227 -4.70 -4.65 13.29
N ALA A 228 -5.46 -5.13 14.27
CA ALA A 228 -5.97 -4.30 15.36
C ALA A 228 -4.84 -3.61 16.13
N GLU A 229 -3.80 -4.35 16.53
CA GLU A 229 -2.65 -3.79 17.24
C GLU A 229 -1.95 -2.69 16.42
N LEU A 230 -1.79 -2.86 15.11
CA LEU A 230 -1.19 -1.83 14.25
C LEU A 230 -2.05 -0.56 14.18
N MET A 231 -3.38 -0.73 14.11
CA MET A 231 -4.30 0.40 13.98
C MET A 231 -4.47 1.19 15.27
N ILE A 232 -4.41 0.53 16.44
CA ILE A 232 -4.55 1.20 17.75
C ILE A 232 -3.26 1.82 18.29
N GLN A 233 -2.11 1.54 17.67
CA GLN A 233 -0.84 2.14 18.06
C GLN A 233 -0.90 3.66 18.07
N THR A 234 0.01 4.26 18.79
CA THR A 234 0.17 5.71 18.88
C THR A 234 1.62 6.10 18.56
N ASP A 235 1.83 7.37 18.28
CA ASP A 235 3.16 7.95 18.28
C ASP A 235 3.73 8.09 19.71
N LEU A 236 4.91 8.66 19.82
CA LEU A 236 5.59 8.88 21.11
C LEU A 236 4.87 9.88 22.04
N THR A 237 3.87 10.62 21.53
CA THR A 237 3.06 11.56 22.30
C THR A 237 1.73 10.97 22.74
N GLY A 238 1.44 9.73 22.35
CA GLY A 238 0.18 9.04 22.64
C GLY A 238 -0.93 9.34 21.64
N GLN A 239 -0.64 10.01 20.50
CA GLN A 239 -1.62 10.28 19.46
C GLN A 239 -1.65 9.16 18.42
N ASN A 240 -2.86 8.67 18.10
CA ASN A 240 -3.07 7.72 17.02
C ASN A 240 -3.13 8.44 15.67
N HIS A 241 -2.41 7.91 14.68
CA HIS A 241 -2.30 8.46 13.34
C HIS A 241 -2.65 7.46 12.24
N SER A 242 -3.19 6.29 12.60
CA SER A 242 -3.56 5.30 11.59
C SER A 242 -4.58 5.89 10.60
N TYR A 243 -4.61 5.35 9.38
CA TYR A 243 -5.58 5.81 8.38
C TYR A 243 -7.04 5.60 8.82
N LEU A 244 -7.32 4.66 9.74
CA LEU A 244 -8.64 4.48 10.32
C LEU A 244 -9.01 5.54 11.37
N ALA A 245 -8.02 6.27 11.90
CA ALA A 245 -8.23 7.37 12.83
C ALA A 245 -8.38 8.73 12.11
N SER A 246 -8.07 8.79 10.81
CA SER A 246 -8.20 10.03 10.04
C SER A 246 -9.69 10.35 9.79
N GLU A 247 -10.06 11.62 9.95
CA GLU A 247 -11.33 12.12 9.43
C GLU A 247 -11.22 12.14 7.90
N GLN A 248 -12.05 11.39 7.22
CA GLN A 248 -12.20 11.41 5.76
C GLN A 248 -13.58 11.91 5.41
#